data_6e77513e2b596a195362056f2388dc1a
#
_entry.id   6e77513e2b596a195362056f2388dc1a
#
_cell.length_a   1.000
_cell.length_b   1.000
_cell.length_c   1.000
_cell.angle_alpha   90.00
_cell.angle_beta   90.00
_cell.angle_gamma   90.00
#
_symmetry.space_group_name_H-M   'P 1'
#
loop_
_entity.id
_entity.type
_entity.pdbx_description
1 polymer ?
#
loop_
_entity_poly.entity_id
_entity_poly.type
_entity_poly.pdbx_seq_one_letter_code
_entity_poly.pdbx_strand_id
1 'polypeptide(L)'
;DRMVPETVALVEDALNSRLQTMTKSQAEEIGGADTVASMIGGLTPEQQVAILEQFEEPLRRQIQELLLKFEDLFALEGKEFEEVFTKGFTPPELALATYESPEQQDMVLANLGDKATTSFEEALDEYRSGRVKVKDVREKQAEIIKHARQLEQEGTISLGGDEEFL
;
A
#
# COMPACT_ATOMS: atom_id res chain seq x y z
N ASP A 1 22.12 9.47 -22.60
CA ASP A 1 21.46 10.60 -23.16
C ASP A 1 21.36 11.74 -22.14
N ARG A 2 21.97 12.85 -22.47
CA ARG A 2 22.04 13.99 -21.57
C ARG A 2 20.69 14.65 -21.34
N MET A 3 19.86 14.65 -22.38
CA MET A 3 18.54 15.26 -22.27
C MET A 3 17.71 14.58 -21.20
N VAL A 4 17.78 13.27 -21.14
CA VAL A 4 16.98 12.55 -20.17
C VAL A 4 17.39 12.90 -18.73
N PRO A 5 18.69 12.85 -18.38
CA PRO A 5 19.07 13.25 -17.02
C PRO A 5 18.73 14.69 -16.70
N GLU A 6 18.90 15.58 -17.66
CA GLU A 6 18.55 16.98 -17.44
C GLU A 6 17.06 17.16 -17.23
N THR A 7 16.26 16.45 -18.00
CA THR A 7 14.81 16.53 -17.87
C THR A 7 14.37 16.00 -16.52
N VAL A 8 14.95 14.88 -16.09
CA VAL A 8 14.63 14.32 -14.80
C VAL A 8 15.01 15.28 -13.68
N ALA A 9 16.20 15.88 -13.78
CA ALA A 9 16.64 16.84 -12.76
C ALA A 9 15.72 18.03 -12.68
N LEU A 10 15.26 18.54 -13.83
CA LEU A 10 14.35 19.66 -13.83
C LEU A 10 13.00 19.32 -13.21
N VAL A 11 12.50 18.13 -13.48
CA VAL A 11 11.24 17.68 -12.89
C VAL A 11 11.39 17.53 -11.40
N GLU A 12 12.49 16.94 -10.95
CA GLU A 12 12.74 16.79 -9.52
C GLU A 12 12.88 18.14 -8.83
N ASP A 13 13.60 19.05 -9.46
CA ASP A 13 13.76 20.40 -8.91
C ASP A 13 12.43 21.12 -8.80
N ALA A 14 11.64 21.06 -9.84
CA ALA A 14 10.34 21.71 -9.83
C ALA A 14 9.43 21.12 -8.77
N LEU A 15 9.44 19.80 -8.66
CA LEU A 15 8.63 19.11 -7.69
C LEU A 15 9.10 19.40 -6.28
N ASN A 16 10.40 19.30 -6.03
CA ASN A 16 10.96 19.61 -4.73
C ASN A 16 10.69 21.05 -4.31
N SER A 17 10.91 21.99 -5.22
CA SER A 17 10.68 23.38 -4.94
C SER A 17 9.23 23.63 -4.56
N ARG A 18 8.33 23.02 -5.31
CA ARG A 18 6.91 23.14 -5.03
C ARG A 18 6.54 22.56 -3.69
N LEU A 19 7.08 21.38 -3.39
CA LEU A 19 6.78 20.72 -2.13
C LEU A 19 7.40 21.43 -0.94
N GLN A 20 8.60 21.98 -1.12
CA GLN A 20 9.27 22.71 -0.06
C GLN A 20 8.55 23.99 0.32
N THR A 21 7.92 24.63 -0.65
CA THR A 21 7.18 25.87 -0.37
C THR A 21 5.78 25.61 0.14
N MET A 22 5.33 24.38 0.05
CA MET A 22 4.02 24.02 0.56
C MET A 22 3.99 24.00 2.05
N THR A 23 2.98 24.65 2.63
CA THR A 23 2.69 24.47 4.03
C THR A 23 1.77 23.29 4.18
N LYS A 24 1.60 22.84 5.41
CA LYS A 24 0.64 21.77 5.69
C LYS A 24 -0.76 22.15 5.19
N SER A 25 -1.11 23.41 5.40
CA SER A 25 -2.40 23.93 4.98
C SER A 25 -2.57 23.87 3.46
N GLN A 26 -1.52 24.25 2.74
CA GLN A 26 -1.54 24.21 1.29
C GLN A 26 -1.65 22.80 0.75
N ALA A 27 -0.94 21.88 1.37
CA ALA A 27 -1.02 20.49 0.97
C ALA A 27 -2.43 19.96 1.16
N GLU A 28 -3.09 20.36 2.23
CA GLU A 28 -4.46 19.94 2.48
C GLU A 28 -5.42 20.53 1.45
N GLU A 29 -5.16 21.77 1.03
CA GLU A 29 -6.02 22.42 0.04
C GLU A 29 -6.00 21.70 -1.30
N ILE A 30 -4.88 21.14 -1.70
CA ILE A 30 -4.77 20.48 -3.01
C ILE A 30 -5.00 18.96 -2.92
N GLY A 31 -5.64 18.53 -1.83
CA GLY A 31 -5.94 17.11 -1.68
C GLY A 31 -5.07 16.42 -0.66
N GLY A 32 -4.20 17.17 0.01
CA GLY A 32 -3.41 16.65 1.10
C GLY A 32 -2.44 15.55 0.69
N ALA A 33 -2.31 14.57 1.58
CA ALA A 33 -1.36 13.50 1.37
C ALA A 33 -1.65 12.69 0.12
N ASP A 34 -2.93 12.52 -0.23
CA ASP A 34 -3.32 11.78 -1.44
C ASP A 34 -2.70 12.37 -2.69
N THR A 35 -2.79 13.69 -2.81
CA THR A 35 -2.26 14.37 -4.00
C THR A 35 -0.76 14.23 -4.06
N VAL A 36 -0.08 14.44 -2.92
CA VAL A 36 1.37 14.34 -2.89
C VAL A 36 1.82 12.91 -3.20
N ALA A 37 1.16 11.93 -2.63
CA ALA A 37 1.50 10.53 -2.89
C ALA A 37 1.35 10.20 -4.38
N SER A 38 0.30 10.71 -5.02
CA SER A 38 0.11 10.50 -6.45
C SER A 38 1.22 11.13 -7.25
N MET A 39 1.68 12.31 -6.83
CA MET A 39 2.73 13.02 -7.56
C MET A 39 4.06 12.30 -7.50
N ILE A 40 4.39 11.68 -6.36
CA ILE A 40 5.70 11.07 -6.19
C ILE A 40 5.68 9.56 -6.34
N GLY A 41 4.52 8.97 -6.56
CA GLY A 41 4.38 7.51 -6.63
C GLY A 41 5.15 6.89 -7.76
N GLY A 42 5.43 7.63 -8.82
CA GLY A 42 6.18 7.12 -9.95
C GLY A 42 7.69 7.27 -9.84
N LEU A 43 8.16 7.86 -8.75
CA LEU A 43 9.58 8.07 -8.56
C LEU A 43 10.25 6.83 -7.98
N THR A 44 11.58 6.78 -8.06
CA THR A 44 12.32 5.70 -7.44
C THR A 44 12.20 5.78 -5.92
N PRO A 45 12.43 4.66 -5.20
CA PRO A 45 12.38 4.71 -3.75
C PRO A 45 13.30 5.75 -3.14
N GLU A 46 14.49 5.92 -3.69
CA GLU A 46 15.43 6.92 -3.18
C GLU A 46 14.89 8.32 -3.36
N GLN A 47 14.27 8.59 -4.51
CA GLN A 47 13.68 9.90 -4.75
C GLN A 47 12.50 10.16 -3.84
N GLN A 48 11.70 9.14 -3.59
CA GLN A 48 10.57 9.27 -2.68
C GLN A 48 11.04 9.61 -1.27
N VAL A 49 12.07 8.93 -0.81
CA VAL A 49 12.61 9.20 0.52
C VAL A 49 13.13 10.64 0.62
N ALA A 50 13.87 11.07 -0.39
CA ALA A 50 14.43 12.41 -0.39
C ALA A 50 13.33 13.48 -0.32
N ILE A 51 12.24 13.26 -1.03
CA ILE A 51 11.13 14.21 -1.02
C ILE A 51 10.37 14.15 0.30
N LEU A 52 10.15 12.94 0.82
CA LEU A 52 9.44 12.78 2.07
C LEU A 52 10.13 13.45 3.24
N GLU A 53 11.45 13.52 3.19
CA GLU A 53 12.21 14.19 4.24
C GLU A 53 11.92 15.68 4.31
N GLN A 54 11.34 16.24 3.25
CA GLN A 54 10.97 17.66 3.24
C GLN A 54 9.72 17.94 4.07
N PHE A 55 8.97 16.92 4.40
CA PHE A 55 7.72 17.06 5.14
C PHE A 55 7.92 16.69 6.60
N GLU A 56 7.13 17.32 7.46
CA GLU A 56 7.14 16.99 8.88
C GLU A 56 6.00 16.04 9.19
N GLU A 57 6.12 15.37 10.33
CA GLU A 57 5.02 14.56 10.82
C GLU A 57 3.86 15.43 11.21
N PRO A 58 2.63 14.99 11.08
CA PRO A 58 2.25 13.66 10.63
C PRO A 58 2.04 13.54 9.11
N LEU A 59 2.22 14.62 8.37
CA LEU A 59 1.97 14.61 6.93
C LEU A 59 2.88 13.63 6.21
N ARG A 60 4.17 13.64 6.57
CA ARG A 60 5.12 12.71 5.95
C ARG A 60 4.66 11.26 6.13
N ARG A 61 4.21 10.93 7.33
CA ARG A 61 3.74 9.58 7.60
C ARG A 61 2.51 9.25 6.78
N GLN A 62 1.59 10.19 6.65
CA GLN A 62 0.39 9.98 5.86
C GLN A 62 0.74 9.69 4.40
N ILE A 63 1.70 10.43 3.86
CA ILE A 63 2.13 10.21 2.48
C ILE A 63 2.78 8.84 2.33
N GLN A 64 3.62 8.46 3.28
CA GLN A 64 4.27 7.15 3.25
C GLN A 64 3.25 6.02 3.24
N GLU A 65 2.22 6.17 4.04
CA GLU A 65 1.18 5.15 4.12
C GLU A 65 0.39 5.04 2.82
N LEU A 66 0.21 6.16 2.14
CA LEU A 66 -0.49 6.15 0.85
C LEU A 66 0.35 5.57 -0.28
N LEU A 67 1.65 5.53 -0.10
CA LEU A 67 2.55 4.90 -1.06
C LEU A 67 2.62 3.40 -0.89
N LEU A 68 2.10 2.89 0.21
CA LEU A 68 2.08 1.46 0.47
C LEU A 68 1.13 0.77 -0.50
N LYS A 69 1.61 -0.27 -1.13
CA LYS A 69 0.84 -1.03 -2.08
C LYS A 69 0.34 -2.31 -1.45
N PHE A 70 -0.77 -2.84 -1.98
CA PHE A 70 -1.33 -4.08 -1.46
C PHE A 70 -0.30 -5.20 -1.49
N GLU A 71 0.47 -5.29 -2.57
CA GLU A 71 1.48 -6.34 -2.70
C GLU A 71 2.57 -6.24 -1.64
N ASP A 72 2.80 -5.05 -1.10
CA ASP A 72 3.82 -4.88 -0.07
C ASP A 72 3.46 -5.59 1.22
N LEU A 73 2.18 -5.79 1.45
CA LEU A 73 1.71 -6.47 2.66
C LEU A 73 2.10 -7.94 2.67
N PHE A 74 2.40 -8.50 1.52
CA PHE A 74 2.76 -9.90 1.40
C PHE A 74 4.21 -10.17 1.79
N ALA A 75 4.95 -9.13 2.14
CA ALA A 75 6.26 -9.28 2.75
C ALA A 75 6.18 -9.60 4.24
N LEU A 76 5.01 -9.41 4.84
CA LEU A 76 4.79 -9.76 6.23
C LEU A 76 4.81 -11.28 6.40
N GLU A 77 5.20 -11.74 7.59
CA GLU A 77 5.29 -13.16 7.85
C GLU A 77 4.72 -13.48 9.23
N GLY A 78 4.32 -14.73 9.39
CA GLY A 78 3.87 -15.23 10.67
C GLY A 78 2.69 -14.47 11.22
N LYS A 79 2.81 -14.06 12.46
CA LYS A 79 1.72 -13.38 13.15
C LYS A 79 1.32 -12.07 12.51
N GLU A 80 2.28 -11.35 11.98
CA GLU A 80 1.98 -10.07 11.34
C GLU A 80 1.10 -10.26 10.14
N PHE A 81 1.40 -11.26 9.32
CA PHE A 81 0.57 -11.60 8.18
C PHE A 81 -0.84 -11.96 8.64
N GLU A 82 -0.94 -12.79 9.67
CA GLU A 82 -2.23 -13.20 10.20
C GLU A 82 -3.05 -12.01 10.70
N GLU A 83 -2.39 -11.09 11.41
CA GLU A 83 -3.10 -9.92 11.94
C GLU A 83 -3.71 -9.08 10.83
N VAL A 84 -2.98 -8.91 9.72
CA VAL A 84 -3.46 -8.11 8.62
C VAL A 84 -4.55 -8.83 7.83
N PHE A 85 -4.33 -10.10 7.52
CA PHE A 85 -5.18 -10.82 6.59
C PHE A 85 -6.18 -11.72 7.28
N THR A 86 -5.71 -12.75 7.95
CA THR A 86 -6.61 -13.82 8.39
C THR A 86 -7.42 -13.45 9.63
N LYS A 87 -6.92 -12.54 10.44
CA LYS A 87 -7.68 -12.09 11.62
C LYS A 87 -8.50 -10.85 11.33
N GLY A 88 -8.12 -10.10 10.32
CA GLY A 88 -8.81 -8.85 10.02
C GLY A 88 -9.93 -8.97 9.02
N PHE A 89 -9.92 -10.03 8.21
CA PHE A 89 -10.88 -10.17 7.12
C PHE A 89 -11.33 -11.62 7.00
N THR A 90 -12.51 -11.80 6.41
CA THR A 90 -13.04 -13.15 6.19
C THR A 90 -12.40 -13.77 4.95
N PRO A 91 -12.43 -15.10 4.83
CA PRO A 91 -11.89 -15.74 3.64
C PRO A 91 -12.49 -15.24 2.32
N PRO A 92 -13.82 -15.03 2.21
CA PRO A 92 -14.34 -14.45 0.98
C PRO A 92 -13.78 -13.07 0.65
N GLU A 93 -13.55 -12.24 1.67
CA GLU A 93 -12.96 -10.93 1.45
C GLU A 93 -11.55 -11.05 0.93
N LEU A 94 -10.80 -11.99 1.47
CA LEU A 94 -9.42 -12.22 1.02
C LEU A 94 -9.40 -12.78 -0.40
N ALA A 95 -10.36 -13.63 -0.73
CA ALA A 95 -10.46 -14.15 -2.09
C ALA A 95 -10.70 -13.03 -3.08
N LEU A 96 -11.56 -12.08 -2.73
CA LEU A 96 -11.83 -10.94 -3.59
C LEU A 96 -10.57 -10.08 -3.77
N ALA A 97 -9.89 -9.77 -2.69
CA ALA A 97 -8.71 -8.90 -2.75
C ALA A 97 -7.57 -9.52 -3.56
N THR A 98 -7.44 -10.85 -3.53
CA THR A 98 -6.36 -11.54 -4.23
C THR A 98 -6.81 -12.15 -5.54
N TYR A 99 -7.98 -11.77 -6.02
CA TYR A 99 -8.61 -12.39 -7.18
C TYR A 99 -7.71 -12.43 -8.41
N GLU A 100 -6.93 -11.39 -8.61
CA GLU A 100 -6.10 -11.26 -9.81
C GLU A 100 -4.72 -11.91 -9.69
N SER A 101 -4.34 -12.39 -8.50
CA SER A 101 -2.98 -12.87 -8.28
C SER A 101 -2.96 -14.26 -7.64
N PRO A 102 -2.68 -15.30 -8.43
CA PRO A 102 -2.56 -16.65 -7.86
C PRO A 102 -1.47 -16.76 -6.78
N GLU A 103 -0.40 -15.99 -6.94
CA GLU A 103 0.68 -16.02 -5.94
C GLU A 103 0.19 -15.53 -4.59
N GLN A 104 -0.57 -14.44 -4.60
CA GLN A 104 -1.13 -13.90 -3.37
C GLN A 104 -2.13 -14.87 -2.77
N GLN A 105 -2.92 -15.52 -3.61
CA GLN A 105 -3.88 -16.52 -3.15
C GLN A 105 -3.17 -17.65 -2.42
N ASP A 106 -2.07 -18.12 -2.96
CA ASP A 106 -1.29 -19.19 -2.34
C ASP A 106 -0.75 -18.76 -0.98
N MET A 107 -0.29 -17.54 -0.88
CA MET A 107 0.23 -17.04 0.38
C MET A 107 -0.85 -16.95 1.45
N VAL A 108 -2.03 -16.51 1.06
CA VAL A 108 -3.16 -16.46 1.99
C VAL A 108 -3.54 -17.87 2.41
N LEU A 109 -3.65 -18.79 1.46
CA LEU A 109 -4.03 -20.17 1.75
C LEU A 109 -3.05 -20.83 2.70
N ALA A 110 -1.77 -20.52 2.57
CA ALA A 110 -0.75 -21.09 3.44
C ALA A 110 -0.96 -20.70 4.90
N ASN A 111 -1.72 -19.65 5.15
CA ASN A 111 -1.96 -19.13 6.50
C ASN A 111 -3.39 -19.37 6.98
N LEU A 112 -4.20 -20.10 6.23
CA LEU A 112 -5.58 -20.39 6.62
C LEU A 112 -5.71 -21.80 7.16
N GLY A 113 -6.61 -21.97 8.12
CA GLY A 113 -6.99 -23.29 8.58
C GLY A 113 -7.91 -23.97 7.58
N ASP A 114 -8.27 -25.22 7.86
CA ASP A 114 -9.04 -26.03 6.91
C ASP A 114 -10.38 -25.41 6.51
N LYS A 115 -11.12 -24.95 7.50
CA LYS A 115 -12.44 -24.34 7.22
C LYS A 115 -12.29 -23.06 6.43
N ALA A 116 -11.33 -22.24 6.81
CA ALA A 116 -11.11 -20.98 6.13
C ALA A 116 -10.62 -21.22 4.71
N THR A 117 -9.78 -22.23 4.52
CA THR A 117 -9.32 -22.59 3.18
C THR A 117 -10.49 -22.97 2.29
N THR A 118 -11.40 -23.79 2.79
CA THR A 118 -12.58 -24.19 2.03
C THR A 118 -13.43 -22.95 1.67
N SER A 119 -13.68 -22.08 2.63
CA SER A 119 -14.44 -20.86 2.39
C SER A 119 -13.78 -19.98 1.33
N PHE A 120 -12.46 -19.86 1.41
CA PHE A 120 -11.70 -19.05 0.45
C PHE A 120 -11.84 -19.63 -0.96
N GLU A 121 -11.66 -20.93 -1.09
CA GLU A 121 -11.72 -21.56 -2.39
C GLU A 121 -13.13 -21.52 -2.99
N GLU A 122 -14.13 -21.71 -2.15
CA GLU A 122 -15.52 -21.62 -2.61
C GLU A 122 -15.83 -20.20 -3.09
N ALA A 123 -15.40 -19.21 -2.33
CA ALA A 123 -15.61 -17.82 -2.72
C ALA A 123 -14.90 -17.50 -4.03
N LEU A 124 -13.67 -17.98 -4.16
CA LEU A 124 -12.89 -17.75 -5.37
C LEU A 124 -13.56 -18.35 -6.59
N ASP A 125 -14.08 -19.58 -6.46
CA ASP A 125 -14.81 -20.24 -7.53
C ASP A 125 -16.06 -19.44 -7.90
N GLU A 126 -16.78 -18.95 -6.90
CA GLU A 126 -17.97 -18.16 -7.11
C GLU A 126 -17.64 -16.88 -7.87
N TYR A 127 -16.57 -16.21 -7.47
CA TYR A 127 -16.13 -14.99 -8.15
C TYR A 127 -15.71 -15.28 -9.59
N ARG A 128 -15.07 -16.41 -9.83
CA ARG A 128 -14.63 -16.78 -11.17
C ARG A 128 -15.77 -17.10 -12.09
N SER A 129 -16.87 -17.62 -11.57
CA SER A 129 -18.03 -17.95 -12.39
C SER A 129 -18.94 -16.74 -12.59
N GLY A 130 -18.75 -15.68 -11.80
CA GLY A 130 -19.50 -14.44 -11.96
C GLY A 130 -18.66 -13.37 -12.63
N ARG A 131 -19.09 -12.14 -12.46
CA ARG A 131 -18.34 -11.00 -12.96
C ARG A 131 -17.87 -10.14 -11.80
N VAL A 132 -16.57 -10.18 -11.54
CA VAL A 132 -15.98 -9.36 -10.51
C VAL A 132 -15.45 -8.08 -11.15
N LYS A 133 -15.82 -6.95 -10.59
CA LYS A 133 -15.35 -5.66 -11.10
C LYS A 133 -13.99 -5.34 -10.49
N VAL A 134 -13.11 -4.81 -11.34
CA VAL A 134 -11.80 -4.36 -10.86
C VAL A 134 -11.95 -3.38 -9.70
N LYS A 135 -12.95 -2.52 -9.80
CA LYS A 135 -13.21 -1.55 -8.74
C LYS A 135 -13.43 -2.23 -7.39
N ASP A 136 -14.21 -3.32 -7.38
CA ASP A 136 -14.50 -4.03 -6.13
C ASP A 136 -13.23 -4.66 -5.56
N VAL A 137 -12.39 -5.20 -6.42
CA VAL A 137 -11.11 -5.76 -5.99
C VAL A 137 -10.23 -4.68 -5.37
N ARG A 138 -10.13 -3.55 -6.04
CA ARG A 138 -9.30 -2.45 -5.57
C ARG A 138 -9.81 -1.85 -4.26
N GLU A 139 -11.11 -1.77 -4.12
CA GLU A 139 -11.71 -1.26 -2.88
C GLU A 139 -11.39 -2.20 -1.71
N LYS A 140 -11.49 -3.49 -1.94
CA LYS A 140 -11.17 -4.45 -0.89
C LYS A 140 -9.69 -4.38 -0.53
N GLN A 141 -8.83 -4.28 -1.53
CA GLN A 141 -7.40 -4.11 -1.27
C GLN A 141 -7.12 -2.87 -0.44
N ALA A 142 -7.83 -1.77 -0.75
CA ALA A 142 -7.66 -0.53 0.01
C ALA A 142 -8.09 -0.69 1.46
N GLU A 143 -9.15 -1.44 1.70
CA GLU A 143 -9.59 -1.71 3.08
C GLU A 143 -8.53 -2.48 3.85
N ILE A 144 -7.90 -3.45 3.21
CA ILE A 144 -6.87 -4.25 3.85
C ILE A 144 -5.64 -3.38 4.14
N ILE A 145 -5.27 -2.53 3.19
CA ILE A 145 -4.14 -1.61 3.40
C ILE A 145 -4.44 -0.69 4.59
N LYS A 146 -5.65 -0.17 4.65
CA LYS A 146 -6.03 0.72 5.74
C LYS A 146 -5.94 0.00 7.09
N HIS A 147 -6.39 -1.24 7.13
CA HIS A 147 -6.31 -2.03 8.34
C HIS A 147 -4.84 -2.28 8.73
N ALA A 148 -4.00 -2.58 7.76
CA ALA A 148 -2.58 -2.80 8.03
C ALA A 148 -1.92 -1.54 8.60
N ARG A 149 -2.26 -0.39 8.04
CA ARG A 149 -1.72 0.88 8.55
C ARG A 149 -2.16 1.13 9.98
N GLN A 150 -3.40 0.80 10.29
CA GLN A 150 -3.89 0.95 11.64
C GLN A 150 -3.12 0.05 12.61
N LEU A 151 -2.87 -1.18 12.22
CA LEU A 151 -2.10 -2.10 13.03
C LEU A 151 -0.67 -1.60 13.23
N GLU A 152 -0.11 -1.00 12.20
CA GLU A 152 1.23 -0.43 12.31
C GLU A 152 1.25 0.72 13.32
N GLN A 153 0.25 1.56 13.28
CA GLN A 153 0.15 2.67 14.21
C GLN A 153 0.00 2.20 15.65
N GLU A 154 -0.66 1.07 15.83
CA GLU A 154 -0.83 0.48 17.15
C GLU A 154 0.39 -0.30 17.62
N GLY A 155 1.36 -0.49 16.74
CA GLY A 155 2.56 -1.23 17.08
C GLY A 155 2.41 -2.74 16.94
N THR A 156 1.28 -3.20 16.40
CA THR A 156 1.03 -4.63 16.23
C THR A 156 1.89 -5.23 15.13
N ILE A 157 2.13 -4.47 14.07
CA ILE A 157 2.97 -4.92 12.96
C ILE A 157 3.95 -3.82 12.59
N SER A 158 4.93 -4.20 11.76
CA SER A 158 5.93 -3.29 11.28
C SER A 158 5.96 -3.37 9.76
N LEU A 159 5.70 -2.24 9.09
CA LEU A 159 5.63 -2.20 7.65
C LEU A 159 6.84 -1.49 7.08
N GLY A 160 7.66 -2.25 6.42
CA GLY A 160 8.65 -1.73 5.50
C GLY A 160 9.86 -1.02 6.03
N GLY A 161 9.74 -0.30 7.10
CA GLY A 161 10.80 0.59 7.51
C GLY A 161 11.91 -0.05 8.32
N ASP A 162 11.68 -1.21 8.83
CA ASP A 162 12.56 -1.79 9.80
C ASP A 162 13.85 -2.33 9.24
N GLU A 163 13.83 -2.71 8.02
CA GLU A 163 15.01 -3.32 7.41
C GLU A 163 16.17 -2.37 7.35
N GLU A 164 15.91 -1.11 7.29
CA GLU A 164 17.02 -0.17 7.17
C GLU A 164 17.72 0.05 8.47
N PHE A 165 17.28 -0.52 9.52
CA PHE A 165 17.99 -0.41 10.77
C PHE A 165 19.23 -1.19 10.82
N LEU A 166 19.40 -2.00 9.90
CA LEU A 166 20.61 -2.78 9.87
C LEU A 166 21.84 -1.95 9.61
#